data_979addcf73f25339a61b77f99c68a3a7
#
_entry.id   979addcf73f25339a61b77f99c68a3a7
#
_cell.length_a   1.000
_cell.length_b   1.000
_cell.length_c   1.000
_cell.angle_alpha   90.00
_cell.angle_beta   90.00
_cell.angle_gamma   90.00
#
_symmetry.space_group_name_H-M   'P 1'
#
loop_
_entity.id
_entity.type
_entity.pdbx_description
1 polymer ?
#
loop_
_entity_poly.entity_id
_entity_poly.type
_entity_poly.pdbx_seq_one_letter_code
_entity_poly.pdbx_strand_id
1 'polypeptide(L)'
;MNSLEQVKELIKEEVKAAVVKAELATEEQITNVVLETPKDKTHGDFSTNMAMQLARVAKKAPRMIAEELIANFDKAKASIEKIEIAGPGFINFYMDNSYLTDLIPTIITAGEAYGETNAGKGEKVQVEFVSANPTGDLHLGHARGAAVGDTLCNVLAKAGYHVSREYYINDAGNQIHNLALSVEARYMQALGLEKEMPEDGYHGADIIGIGKQLAEEFGDRYVHADAEESYEFYRQYGLKYELEKLQKDLASFRVNFDVWYSETSLYKNGKIDEALAVLKERGEVFEEEGATWFRSTTYGDDKDRVLIKNDGSYTYLTPDIAYHRDKLERGFDKLINIWGADHHGYIPRMKAAIQALGYDKDTLEVEIIQMVQLYQNGEKVKMSKRTGKAVTLRELMEEVGVDAMRYFFAMRSGDSHLDFDMDLAVSKSNENPVYYAQYAHARVCSILRQGEELGLAADGDVNYKLVASEKEVDLLKKLGEFPAAVAEAAQKRLPHRITSYAFDLAAALHSFYNAEKVLNQDNLELSKARYDLMRAVRITLQNALALVGVSAPEKM
;
A
#
# COMPACT_ATOMS: atom_id res chain seq x y z
N MET A 1 -8.04 -17.75 -8.43
CA MET A 1 -7.02 -17.51 -9.49
C MET A 1 -7.71 -16.77 -10.62
N ASN A 2 -7.09 -15.74 -11.18
CA ASN A 2 -7.66 -14.98 -12.31
C ASN A 2 -7.74 -15.88 -13.56
N SER A 3 -8.71 -15.70 -14.44
CA SER A 3 -8.85 -16.45 -15.69
C SER A 3 -7.56 -16.42 -16.54
N LEU A 4 -6.85 -15.30 -16.58
CA LEU A 4 -5.57 -15.19 -17.29
C LEU A 4 -4.47 -16.05 -16.65
N GLU A 5 -4.37 -16.07 -15.32
CA GLU A 5 -3.42 -16.93 -14.60
C GLU A 5 -3.77 -18.42 -14.73
N GLN A 6 -5.06 -18.75 -14.72
CA GLN A 6 -5.52 -20.12 -14.99
C GLN A 6 -5.13 -20.57 -16.40
N VAL A 7 -5.30 -19.71 -17.39
CA VAL A 7 -4.89 -19.98 -18.77
C VAL A 7 -3.38 -20.19 -18.89
N LYS A 8 -2.58 -19.34 -18.25
CA LYS A 8 -1.11 -19.52 -18.21
C LYS A 8 -0.70 -20.85 -17.58
N GLU A 9 -1.31 -21.20 -16.46
CA GLU A 9 -1.02 -22.49 -15.82
C GLU A 9 -1.46 -23.67 -16.69
N LEU A 10 -2.63 -23.60 -17.33
CA LEU A 10 -3.05 -24.63 -18.29
C LEU A 10 -2.07 -24.79 -19.44
N ILE A 11 -1.56 -23.69 -20.02
CA ILE A 11 -0.54 -23.76 -21.08
C ILE A 11 0.75 -24.42 -20.56
N LYS A 12 1.19 -24.07 -19.37
CA LYS A 12 2.39 -24.67 -18.75
C LYS A 12 2.20 -26.18 -18.50
N GLU A 13 1.03 -26.56 -17.98
CA GLU A 13 0.69 -27.97 -17.76
C GLU A 13 0.65 -28.74 -19.08
N GLU A 14 0.03 -28.18 -20.12
CA GLU A 14 -0.01 -28.82 -21.45
C GLU A 14 1.37 -28.88 -22.12
N VAL A 15 2.23 -27.88 -21.95
CA VAL A 15 3.62 -27.94 -22.40
C VAL A 15 4.36 -29.10 -21.72
N LYS A 16 4.23 -29.26 -20.40
CA LYS A 16 4.81 -30.39 -19.66
C LYS A 16 4.27 -31.72 -20.16
N ALA A 17 2.95 -31.84 -20.30
CA ALA A 17 2.30 -33.04 -20.79
C ALA A 17 2.76 -33.41 -22.21
N ALA A 18 2.89 -32.42 -23.09
CA ALA A 18 3.37 -32.62 -24.46
C ALA A 18 4.83 -33.07 -24.51
N VAL A 19 5.69 -32.52 -23.62
CA VAL A 19 7.12 -32.93 -23.51
C VAL A 19 7.24 -34.40 -23.09
N VAL A 20 6.46 -34.81 -22.08
CA VAL A 20 6.45 -36.21 -21.60
C VAL A 20 5.86 -37.14 -22.65
N LYS A 21 4.75 -36.76 -23.30
CA LYS A 21 4.07 -37.55 -24.33
C LYS A 21 4.93 -37.75 -25.58
N ALA A 22 5.76 -36.75 -25.93
CA ALA A 22 6.71 -36.80 -27.03
C ALA A 22 8.02 -37.53 -26.66
N GLU A 23 8.15 -38.06 -25.43
CA GLU A 23 9.35 -38.70 -24.90
C GLU A 23 10.63 -37.86 -25.00
N LEU A 24 10.46 -36.51 -24.91
CA LEU A 24 11.58 -35.56 -24.98
C LEU A 24 12.33 -35.42 -23.66
N ALA A 25 11.62 -35.57 -22.55
CA ALA A 25 12.14 -35.58 -21.19
C ALA A 25 11.16 -36.24 -20.23
N THR A 26 11.66 -36.72 -19.08
CA THR A 26 10.81 -37.17 -17.97
C THR A 26 10.30 -35.98 -17.17
N GLU A 27 9.23 -36.16 -16.42
CA GLU A 27 8.64 -35.10 -15.59
C GLU A 27 9.66 -34.48 -14.61
N GLU A 28 10.54 -35.31 -14.05
CA GLU A 28 11.62 -34.90 -13.12
C GLU A 28 12.69 -34.03 -13.80
N GLN A 29 12.88 -34.17 -15.11
CA GLN A 29 13.85 -33.41 -15.89
C GLN A 29 13.31 -32.04 -16.35
N ILE A 30 12.02 -31.80 -16.18
CA ILE A 30 11.36 -30.52 -16.52
C ILE A 30 11.43 -29.63 -15.29
N THR A 31 12.40 -28.71 -15.25
CA THR A 31 12.60 -27.85 -14.07
C THR A 31 11.54 -26.76 -13.92
N ASN A 32 11.26 -26.03 -14.98
CA ASN A 32 10.23 -24.99 -14.99
C ASN A 32 9.84 -24.63 -16.43
N VAL A 33 8.55 -24.46 -16.69
CA VAL A 33 8.05 -23.92 -17.95
C VAL A 33 7.89 -22.41 -17.81
N VAL A 34 8.77 -21.67 -18.46
CA VAL A 34 8.68 -20.20 -18.48
C VAL A 34 7.78 -19.78 -19.66
N LEU A 35 6.73 -19.00 -19.33
CA LEU A 35 5.87 -18.34 -20.30
C LEU A 35 6.12 -16.84 -20.22
N GLU A 36 6.50 -16.25 -21.33
CA GLU A 36 6.72 -14.82 -21.49
C GLU A 36 5.63 -14.20 -22.36
N THR A 37 5.29 -12.94 -22.12
CA THR A 37 4.44 -12.15 -23.01
C THR A 37 5.35 -11.42 -24.00
N PRO A 38 5.30 -11.74 -25.31
CA PRO A 38 6.13 -11.09 -26.30
C PRO A 38 5.88 -9.58 -26.35
N LYS A 39 6.94 -8.79 -26.54
CA LYS A 39 6.83 -7.34 -26.73
C LYS A 39 6.18 -7.00 -28.08
N ASP A 40 6.45 -7.80 -29.08
CA ASP A 40 5.87 -7.69 -30.41
C ASP A 40 4.65 -8.62 -30.51
N LYS A 41 3.47 -8.02 -30.70
CA LYS A 41 2.19 -8.72 -30.81
C LYS A 41 2.11 -9.73 -31.95
N THR A 42 2.95 -9.58 -32.98
CA THR A 42 3.03 -10.54 -34.08
C THR A 42 3.58 -11.90 -33.65
N HIS A 43 4.21 -11.97 -32.49
CA HIS A 43 4.73 -13.21 -31.90
C HIS A 43 3.75 -13.91 -30.94
N GLY A 44 2.47 -13.59 -31.00
CA GLY A 44 1.41 -14.24 -30.21
C GLY A 44 1.19 -13.60 -28.85
N ASP A 45 0.34 -14.25 -28.05
CA ASP A 45 -0.03 -13.80 -26.71
C ASP A 45 0.98 -14.26 -25.65
N PHE A 46 1.53 -15.47 -25.83
CA PHE A 46 2.57 -16.04 -24.98
C PHE A 46 3.64 -16.73 -25.81
N SER A 47 4.84 -16.84 -25.26
CA SER A 47 5.96 -17.53 -25.84
C SER A 47 6.71 -18.36 -24.80
N THR A 48 7.24 -19.50 -25.20
CA THR A 48 8.14 -20.32 -24.37
C THR A 48 9.40 -20.69 -25.12
N ASN A 49 10.51 -20.77 -24.38
CA ASN A 49 11.80 -21.25 -24.85
C ASN A 49 12.07 -22.73 -24.47
N MET A 50 11.03 -23.48 -24.10
CA MET A 50 11.13 -24.83 -23.57
C MET A 50 11.91 -25.78 -24.50
N ALA A 51 11.71 -25.67 -25.81
CA ALA A 51 12.44 -26.49 -26.77
C ALA A 51 13.95 -26.27 -26.72
N MET A 52 14.40 -25.04 -26.50
CA MET A 52 15.83 -24.72 -26.32
C MET A 52 16.39 -25.27 -25.00
N GLN A 53 15.61 -25.20 -23.92
CA GLN A 53 16.01 -25.74 -22.63
C GLN A 53 16.19 -27.27 -22.68
N LEU A 54 15.35 -27.96 -23.44
CA LEU A 54 15.39 -29.42 -23.58
C LEU A 54 16.44 -29.97 -24.55
N ALA A 55 17.12 -29.10 -25.32
CA ALA A 55 18.06 -29.54 -26.38
C ALA A 55 19.13 -30.51 -25.91
N ARG A 56 19.68 -30.31 -24.71
CA ARG A 56 20.71 -31.21 -24.12
C ARG A 56 20.12 -32.53 -23.63
N VAL A 57 18.92 -32.51 -23.05
CA VAL A 57 18.25 -33.68 -22.48
C VAL A 57 17.74 -34.58 -23.62
N ALA A 58 17.04 -34.00 -24.56
CA ALA A 58 16.49 -34.72 -25.71
C ALA A 58 17.53 -35.07 -26.80
N LYS A 59 18.73 -34.49 -26.74
CA LYS A 59 19.79 -34.64 -27.76
C LYS A 59 19.34 -34.39 -29.18
N LYS A 60 18.45 -33.39 -29.35
CA LYS A 60 17.86 -32.96 -30.63
C LYS A 60 18.02 -31.46 -30.83
N ALA A 61 17.94 -31.00 -32.06
CA ALA A 61 17.90 -29.57 -32.36
C ALA A 61 16.64 -28.94 -31.78
N PRO A 62 16.71 -27.71 -31.21
CA PRO A 62 15.54 -27.07 -30.57
C PRO A 62 14.32 -26.97 -31.49
N ARG A 63 14.51 -26.71 -32.78
CA ARG A 63 13.40 -26.62 -33.72
C ARG A 63 12.66 -27.93 -33.90
N MET A 64 13.39 -29.07 -33.94
CA MET A 64 12.80 -30.40 -34.00
C MET A 64 12.04 -30.74 -32.71
N ILE A 65 12.57 -30.34 -31.56
CA ILE A 65 11.89 -30.49 -30.27
C ILE A 65 10.59 -29.68 -30.26
N ALA A 66 10.61 -28.44 -30.76
CA ALA A 66 9.43 -27.60 -30.87
C ALA A 66 8.34 -28.23 -31.78
N GLU A 67 8.72 -28.81 -32.90
CA GLU A 67 7.81 -29.51 -33.82
C GLU A 67 7.15 -30.72 -33.15
N GLU A 68 7.94 -31.56 -32.44
CA GLU A 68 7.44 -32.73 -31.71
C GLU A 68 6.54 -32.32 -30.53
N LEU A 69 6.90 -31.25 -29.81
CA LEU A 69 6.09 -30.70 -28.71
C LEU A 69 4.73 -30.22 -29.22
N ILE A 70 4.71 -29.44 -30.30
CA ILE A 70 3.46 -28.90 -30.89
C ILE A 70 2.58 -30.05 -31.39
N ALA A 71 3.15 -31.08 -31.98
CA ALA A 71 2.39 -32.25 -32.45
C ALA A 71 1.69 -33.01 -31.32
N ASN A 72 2.18 -32.89 -30.10
CA ASN A 72 1.62 -33.56 -28.91
C ASN A 72 0.85 -32.61 -27.97
N PHE A 73 0.77 -31.32 -28.31
CA PHE A 73 0.09 -30.29 -27.51
C PHE A 73 -1.41 -30.27 -27.77
N ASP A 74 -2.23 -30.29 -26.71
CA ASP A 74 -3.68 -30.17 -26.83
C ASP A 74 -4.13 -28.70 -26.83
N LYS A 75 -4.36 -28.16 -28.02
CA LYS A 75 -4.78 -26.76 -28.21
C LYS A 75 -6.11 -26.44 -27.56
N ALA A 76 -7.06 -27.37 -27.62
CA ALA A 76 -8.43 -27.13 -27.14
C ALA A 76 -8.46 -27.01 -25.61
N LYS A 77 -7.66 -27.82 -24.91
CA LYS A 77 -7.57 -27.80 -23.45
C LYS A 77 -6.97 -26.49 -22.91
N ALA A 78 -6.04 -25.89 -23.64
CA ALA A 78 -5.39 -24.65 -23.27
C ALA A 78 -5.99 -23.40 -23.93
N SER A 79 -7.12 -23.51 -24.62
CA SER A 79 -7.76 -22.40 -25.36
C SER A 79 -6.82 -21.72 -26.37
N ILE A 80 -6.02 -22.50 -27.09
CA ILE A 80 -5.07 -22.02 -28.10
C ILE A 80 -5.69 -22.16 -29.49
N GLU A 81 -5.74 -21.06 -30.24
CA GLU A 81 -6.16 -21.04 -31.63
C GLU A 81 -5.03 -21.53 -32.54
N LYS A 82 -3.82 -20.99 -32.35
CA LYS A 82 -2.68 -21.20 -33.22
C LYS A 82 -1.38 -21.30 -32.43
N ILE A 83 -0.46 -22.14 -32.91
CA ILE A 83 0.91 -22.24 -32.37
C ILE A 83 1.88 -22.10 -33.52
N GLU A 84 2.93 -21.29 -33.35
CA GLU A 84 4.00 -21.08 -34.33
C GLU A 84 5.38 -21.26 -33.72
N ILE A 85 6.32 -21.74 -34.53
CA ILE A 85 7.72 -21.82 -34.14
C ILE A 85 8.43 -20.56 -34.70
N ALA A 86 9.11 -19.84 -33.82
CA ALA A 86 9.87 -18.67 -34.17
C ALA A 86 11.37 -18.86 -33.87
N GLY A 87 12.22 -18.31 -34.76
CA GLY A 87 13.67 -18.34 -34.59
C GLY A 87 14.25 -19.74 -34.32
N PRO A 88 15.15 -19.90 -33.35
CA PRO A 88 15.86 -21.14 -33.08
C PRO A 88 15.03 -22.22 -32.37
N GLY A 89 13.77 -21.95 -32.02
CA GLY A 89 12.90 -22.90 -31.30
C GLY A 89 12.03 -22.28 -30.23
N PHE A 90 11.73 -20.98 -30.32
CA PHE A 90 10.66 -20.37 -29.55
C PHE A 90 9.31 -20.90 -30.04
N ILE A 91 8.42 -21.16 -29.11
CA ILE A 91 7.06 -21.58 -29.39
C ILE A 91 6.12 -20.45 -28.98
N ASN A 92 5.43 -19.87 -29.96
CA ASN A 92 4.49 -18.77 -29.78
C ASN A 92 3.08 -19.30 -29.79
N PHE A 93 2.30 -18.93 -28.76
CA PHE A 93 0.91 -19.32 -28.58
C PHE A 93 0.00 -18.14 -28.90
N TYR A 94 -0.97 -18.35 -29.76
CA TYR A 94 -2.03 -17.40 -30.09
C TYR A 94 -3.33 -17.92 -29.47
N MET A 95 -3.90 -17.14 -28.57
CA MET A 95 -5.08 -17.54 -27.82
C MET A 95 -6.36 -17.43 -28.65
N ASP A 96 -7.32 -18.30 -28.37
CA ASP A 96 -8.70 -18.04 -28.73
C ASP A 96 -9.22 -16.90 -27.83
N ASN A 97 -9.74 -15.82 -28.41
CA ASN A 97 -10.18 -14.64 -27.69
C ASN A 97 -11.37 -14.89 -26.73
N SER A 98 -11.97 -16.06 -26.74
CA SER A 98 -13.09 -16.40 -25.86
C SER A 98 -12.71 -16.28 -24.36
N TYR A 99 -11.48 -16.65 -23.99
CA TYR A 99 -11.01 -16.52 -22.59
C TYR A 99 -10.95 -15.08 -22.11
N LEU A 100 -10.66 -14.13 -23.01
CA LEU A 100 -10.65 -12.70 -22.71
C LEU A 100 -12.07 -12.15 -22.57
N THR A 101 -12.97 -12.53 -23.46
CA THR A 101 -14.36 -12.04 -23.43
C THR A 101 -15.12 -12.55 -22.22
N ASP A 102 -14.77 -13.73 -21.69
CA ASP A 102 -15.31 -14.29 -20.44
C ASP A 102 -14.93 -13.47 -19.19
N LEU A 103 -13.93 -12.60 -19.29
CA LEU A 103 -13.61 -11.63 -18.24
C LEU A 103 -14.75 -10.65 -17.99
N ILE A 104 -15.50 -10.27 -19.00
CA ILE A 104 -16.59 -9.28 -18.88
C ILE A 104 -17.62 -9.74 -17.84
N PRO A 105 -18.32 -10.88 -18.02
CA PRO A 105 -19.27 -11.35 -17.03
C PRO A 105 -18.61 -11.73 -15.69
N THR A 106 -17.37 -12.19 -15.70
CA THR A 106 -16.61 -12.51 -14.48
C THR A 106 -16.40 -11.26 -13.63
N ILE A 107 -15.96 -10.15 -14.21
CA ILE A 107 -15.75 -8.89 -13.50
C ILE A 107 -17.07 -8.32 -13.00
N ILE A 108 -18.11 -8.34 -13.82
CA ILE A 108 -19.44 -7.83 -13.44
C ILE A 108 -20.00 -8.61 -12.25
N THR A 109 -19.88 -9.94 -12.27
CA THR A 109 -20.34 -10.80 -11.17
C THR A 109 -19.53 -10.60 -9.90
N ALA A 110 -18.22 -10.47 -10.01
CA ALA A 110 -17.34 -10.25 -8.86
C ALA A 110 -17.52 -8.86 -8.23
N GLY A 111 -17.85 -7.84 -9.02
CA GLY A 111 -18.06 -6.49 -8.51
C GLY A 111 -16.86 -5.97 -7.70
N GLU A 112 -17.11 -5.54 -6.47
CA GLU A 112 -16.06 -5.02 -5.57
C GLU A 112 -15.00 -6.08 -5.22
N ALA A 113 -15.33 -7.36 -5.29
CA ALA A 113 -14.38 -8.45 -5.04
C ALA A 113 -13.40 -8.66 -6.21
N TYR A 114 -13.64 -8.08 -7.39
CA TYR A 114 -12.70 -8.22 -8.49
C TYR A 114 -11.33 -7.62 -8.13
N GLY A 115 -10.30 -8.40 -8.36
CA GLY A 115 -8.92 -8.10 -7.95
C GLY A 115 -8.48 -8.84 -6.69
N GLU A 116 -9.39 -9.47 -5.95
CA GLU A 116 -9.02 -10.31 -4.82
C GLU A 116 -8.21 -11.52 -5.25
N THR A 117 -7.18 -11.83 -4.47
CA THR A 117 -6.34 -13.01 -4.65
C THR A 117 -6.07 -13.67 -3.31
N ASN A 118 -5.54 -14.88 -3.34
CA ASN A 118 -5.06 -15.58 -2.14
C ASN A 118 -3.52 -15.63 -2.10
N ALA A 119 -2.85 -14.61 -2.62
CA ALA A 119 -1.39 -14.54 -2.62
C ALA A 119 -0.81 -14.52 -1.20
N GLY A 120 -1.52 -13.90 -0.26
CA GLY A 120 -1.15 -13.80 1.15
C GLY A 120 -1.42 -15.05 1.98
N LYS A 121 -2.23 -16.00 1.49
CA LYS A 121 -2.55 -17.27 2.17
C LYS A 121 -3.01 -17.11 3.62
N GLY A 122 -3.61 -15.98 3.97
CA GLY A 122 -4.06 -15.69 5.32
C GLY A 122 -2.94 -15.31 6.31
N GLU A 123 -1.72 -15.02 5.83
CA GLU A 123 -0.61 -14.56 6.69
C GLU A 123 -1.03 -13.33 7.49
N LYS A 124 -0.76 -13.33 8.79
CA LYS A 124 -1.09 -12.24 9.70
C LYS A 124 0.02 -11.21 9.70
N VAL A 125 -0.30 -10.02 9.21
CA VAL A 125 0.65 -8.91 9.06
C VAL A 125 0.21 -7.72 9.89
N GLN A 126 1.13 -7.18 10.68
CA GLN A 126 0.94 -5.91 11.36
C GLN A 126 1.75 -4.84 10.63
N VAL A 127 1.10 -3.72 10.29
CA VAL A 127 1.74 -2.57 9.67
C VAL A 127 1.66 -1.39 10.61
N GLU A 128 2.81 -0.93 11.07
CA GLU A 128 2.95 0.29 11.88
C GLU A 128 3.38 1.44 10.97
N PHE A 129 2.63 2.53 10.97
CA PHE A 129 2.95 3.69 10.14
C PHE A 129 2.41 4.98 10.74
N VAL A 130 2.93 6.11 10.28
CA VAL A 130 2.77 7.45 10.84
C VAL A 130 3.45 7.56 12.21
N SER A 131 2.85 7.08 13.28
CA SER A 131 3.38 7.06 14.66
C SER A 131 4.02 8.39 15.08
N ALA A 132 3.42 9.51 14.66
CA ALA A 132 3.88 10.85 14.99
C ALA A 132 3.63 11.17 16.46
N ASN A 133 4.49 12.00 17.05
CA ASN A 133 4.31 12.46 18.42
C ASN A 133 3.01 13.27 18.57
N PRO A 134 2.21 13.04 19.62
CA PRO A 134 0.93 13.72 19.81
C PRO A 134 1.12 15.10 20.46
N THR A 135 1.95 15.93 19.87
CA THR A 135 2.33 17.27 20.37
C THR A 135 2.27 18.36 19.33
N GLY A 136 1.64 18.08 18.19
CA GLY A 136 1.50 19.05 17.12
C GLY A 136 0.77 18.47 15.90
N ASP A 137 0.61 19.30 14.87
CA ASP A 137 -0.05 18.91 13.64
C ASP A 137 0.81 17.97 12.79
N LEU A 138 0.16 17.09 12.04
CA LEU A 138 0.83 16.26 11.04
C LEU A 138 1.35 17.11 9.88
N HIS A 139 2.58 16.86 9.46
CA HIS A 139 3.21 17.53 8.33
C HIS A 139 3.37 16.59 7.12
N LEU A 140 3.98 17.07 6.04
CA LEU A 140 4.08 16.37 4.75
C LEU A 140 4.74 14.99 4.81
N GLY A 141 5.76 14.81 5.63
CA GLY A 141 6.41 13.50 5.80
C GLY A 141 5.44 12.46 6.37
N HIS A 142 4.66 12.87 7.37
CA HIS A 142 3.59 12.04 7.94
C HIS A 142 2.49 11.75 6.92
N ALA A 143 2.10 12.74 6.11
CA ALA A 143 1.07 12.59 5.09
C ALA A 143 1.46 11.54 4.03
N ARG A 144 2.70 11.58 3.54
CA ARG A 144 3.20 10.57 2.59
C ARG A 144 3.23 9.18 3.22
N GLY A 145 3.76 9.06 4.42
CA GLY A 145 3.78 7.80 5.17
C GLY A 145 2.37 7.24 5.41
N ALA A 146 1.41 8.10 5.71
CA ALA A 146 0.02 7.73 5.89
C ALA A 146 -0.61 7.20 4.58
N ALA A 147 -0.40 7.90 3.46
CA ALA A 147 -0.93 7.49 2.16
C ALA A 147 -0.33 6.17 1.67
N VAL A 148 0.99 6.02 1.75
CA VAL A 148 1.70 4.80 1.34
C VAL A 148 1.34 3.64 2.26
N GLY A 149 1.33 3.85 3.57
CA GLY A 149 1.02 2.82 4.56
C GLY A 149 -0.41 2.30 4.43
N ASP A 150 -1.39 3.19 4.31
CA ASP A 150 -2.78 2.79 4.12
C ASP A 150 -3.02 2.08 2.78
N THR A 151 -2.43 2.58 1.70
CA THR A 151 -2.51 1.91 0.39
C THR A 151 -1.90 0.51 0.45
N LEU A 152 -0.74 0.35 1.09
CA LEU A 152 -0.12 -0.96 1.30
C LEU A 152 -1.04 -1.90 2.08
N CYS A 153 -1.65 -1.43 3.16
CA CYS A 153 -2.61 -2.21 3.95
C CYS A 153 -3.82 -2.66 3.12
N ASN A 154 -4.38 -1.77 2.30
CA ASN A 154 -5.50 -2.08 1.41
C ASN A 154 -5.12 -3.15 0.38
N VAL A 155 -3.94 -3.02 -0.22
CA VAL A 155 -3.41 -3.98 -1.20
C VAL A 155 -3.14 -5.34 -0.57
N LEU A 156 -2.52 -5.38 0.61
CA LEU A 156 -2.29 -6.61 1.37
C LEU A 156 -3.61 -7.32 1.69
N ALA A 157 -4.61 -6.60 2.19
CA ALA A 157 -5.92 -7.16 2.49
C ALA A 157 -6.60 -7.73 1.24
N LYS A 158 -6.55 -6.99 0.12
CA LYS A 158 -7.09 -7.44 -1.17
C LYS A 158 -6.39 -8.70 -1.70
N ALA A 159 -5.11 -8.87 -1.37
CA ALA A 159 -4.30 -10.04 -1.74
C ALA A 159 -4.42 -11.23 -0.77
N GLY A 160 -5.31 -11.18 0.22
CA GLY A 160 -5.60 -12.30 1.13
C GLY A 160 -4.72 -12.39 2.37
N TYR A 161 -4.05 -11.30 2.76
CA TYR A 161 -3.40 -11.18 4.06
C TYR A 161 -4.39 -10.73 5.13
N HIS A 162 -4.17 -11.15 6.38
CA HIS A 162 -4.85 -10.59 7.54
C HIS A 162 -4.04 -9.41 8.08
N VAL A 163 -4.51 -8.19 7.83
CA VAL A 163 -3.78 -6.95 8.12
C VAL A 163 -4.31 -6.28 9.36
N SER A 164 -3.40 -5.87 10.25
CA SER A 164 -3.68 -4.95 11.36
C SER A 164 -2.89 -3.66 11.16
N ARG A 165 -3.57 -2.52 11.20
CA ARG A 165 -3.01 -1.18 11.11
C ARG A 165 -2.76 -0.65 12.51
N GLU A 166 -1.54 -0.27 12.82
CA GLU A 166 -1.18 0.20 14.16
C GLU A 166 -0.47 1.55 14.13
N TYR A 167 -0.89 2.41 15.05
CA TYR A 167 -0.27 3.68 15.35
C TYR A 167 0.36 3.59 16.74
N TYR A 168 1.65 3.84 16.86
CA TYR A 168 2.35 3.89 18.13
C TYR A 168 2.31 5.31 18.68
N ILE A 169 1.75 5.44 19.89
CA ILE A 169 1.61 6.72 20.58
C ILE A 169 2.79 6.86 21.56
N ASN A 170 3.68 7.79 21.28
CA ASN A 170 4.73 8.18 22.22
C ASN A 170 4.15 9.10 23.30
N ASP A 171 3.45 8.51 24.26
CA ASP A 171 2.81 9.19 25.39
C ASP A 171 3.60 9.11 26.70
N ALA A 172 4.85 8.66 26.62
CA ALA A 172 5.81 8.66 27.71
C ALA A 172 7.02 9.56 27.32
N GLY A 173 7.53 10.33 28.26
CA GLY A 173 8.74 11.11 28.06
C GLY A 173 8.55 12.62 28.06
N ASN A 174 9.65 13.33 27.74
CA ASN A 174 9.74 14.78 27.93
C ASN A 174 8.77 15.62 27.10
N GLN A 175 8.42 15.18 25.89
CA GLN A 175 7.47 15.92 25.06
C GLN A 175 6.08 15.97 25.67
N ILE A 176 5.62 14.88 26.25
CA ILE A 176 4.32 14.84 26.94
C ILE A 176 4.39 15.61 28.26
N HIS A 177 5.52 15.55 28.95
CA HIS A 177 5.74 16.40 30.11
C HIS A 177 5.65 17.89 29.77
N ASN A 178 6.33 18.32 28.72
CA ASN A 178 6.27 19.70 28.25
C ASN A 178 4.86 20.11 27.77
N LEU A 179 4.13 19.19 27.16
CA LEU A 179 2.72 19.40 26.82
C LEU A 179 1.87 19.65 28.06
N ALA A 180 1.99 18.83 29.08
CA ALA A 180 1.27 18.99 30.36
C ALA A 180 1.56 20.34 31.01
N LEU A 181 2.82 20.75 31.10
CA LEU A 181 3.22 22.04 31.65
C LEU A 181 2.73 23.21 30.81
N SER A 182 2.67 23.06 29.50
CA SER A 182 2.13 24.07 28.57
C SER A 182 0.63 24.26 28.75
N VAL A 183 -0.10 23.16 28.91
CA VAL A 183 -1.55 23.16 29.20
C VAL A 183 -1.82 23.84 30.57
N GLU A 184 -1.05 23.48 31.60
CA GLU A 184 -1.12 24.12 32.92
C GLU A 184 -0.93 25.63 32.81
N ALA A 185 0.15 26.09 32.15
CA ALA A 185 0.44 27.51 32.01
C ALA A 185 -0.69 28.27 31.30
N ARG A 186 -1.24 27.73 30.22
CA ARG A 186 -2.35 28.36 29.49
C ARG A 186 -3.66 28.35 30.25
N TYR A 187 -3.93 27.30 31.04
CA TYR A 187 -5.07 27.25 31.94
C TYR A 187 -4.98 28.34 33.03
N MET A 188 -3.82 28.45 33.69
CA MET A 188 -3.60 29.50 34.68
C MET A 188 -3.74 30.90 34.09
N GLN A 189 -3.14 31.15 32.93
CA GLN A 189 -3.26 32.43 32.21
C GLN A 189 -4.72 32.76 31.83
N ALA A 190 -5.50 31.77 31.41
CA ALA A 190 -6.92 31.95 31.09
C ALA A 190 -7.77 32.35 32.32
N LEU A 191 -7.34 31.97 33.52
CA LEU A 191 -7.94 32.39 34.80
C LEU A 191 -7.40 33.75 35.30
N GLY A 192 -6.51 34.40 34.56
CA GLY A 192 -5.90 35.66 34.97
C GLY A 192 -4.76 35.52 35.97
N LEU A 193 -4.23 34.32 36.13
CA LEU A 193 -3.09 34.03 36.99
C LEU A 193 -1.79 34.12 36.21
N GLU A 194 -0.73 34.59 36.85
CA GLU A 194 0.62 34.59 36.26
C GLU A 194 1.21 33.19 36.28
N LYS A 195 1.58 32.66 35.13
CA LYS A 195 2.32 31.42 34.96
C LYS A 195 3.17 31.52 33.69
N GLU A 196 4.46 31.30 33.83
CA GLU A 196 5.38 31.28 32.69
C GLU A 196 5.22 29.97 31.91
N MET A 197 5.39 30.05 30.59
CA MET A 197 5.48 28.87 29.75
C MET A 197 6.80 28.15 30.01
N PRO A 198 6.83 26.79 30.00
CA PRO A 198 8.10 26.08 30.07
C PRO A 198 9.01 26.44 28.88
N GLU A 199 10.32 26.36 29.10
CA GLU A 199 11.33 26.72 28.09
C GLU A 199 11.10 25.98 26.74
N ASP A 200 10.84 24.67 26.83
CA ASP A 200 10.51 23.83 25.68
C ASP A 200 9.00 23.64 25.50
N GLY A 201 8.21 24.64 25.85
CA GLY A 201 6.76 24.58 25.81
C GLY A 201 6.17 24.74 24.43
N TYR A 202 4.91 24.33 24.31
CA TYR A 202 4.12 24.44 23.09
C TYR A 202 3.30 25.72 23.10
N HIS A 203 3.60 26.63 22.16
CA HIS A 203 3.01 27.98 22.10
C HIS A 203 1.89 28.13 21.06
N GLY A 204 1.41 27.01 20.48
CA GLY A 204 0.39 27.02 19.42
C GLY A 204 -0.96 27.59 19.90
N ALA A 205 -1.77 28.03 18.95
CA ALA A 205 -3.12 28.51 19.21
C ALA A 205 -4.03 27.43 19.80
N ASP A 206 -3.78 26.18 19.50
CA ASP A 206 -4.44 25.00 20.04
C ASP A 206 -4.25 24.91 21.56
N ILE A 207 -3.01 25.05 22.05
CA ILE A 207 -2.73 25.02 23.50
C ILE A 207 -3.39 26.20 24.23
N ILE A 208 -3.42 27.38 23.62
CA ILE A 208 -4.17 28.52 24.15
C ILE A 208 -5.67 28.18 24.23
N GLY A 209 -6.20 27.55 23.20
CA GLY A 209 -7.59 27.09 23.16
C GLY A 209 -7.92 26.09 24.25
N ILE A 210 -7.04 25.10 24.48
CA ILE A 210 -7.18 24.13 25.57
C ILE A 210 -7.25 24.85 26.92
N GLY A 211 -6.33 25.79 27.18
CA GLY A 211 -6.30 26.54 28.43
C GLY A 211 -7.62 27.30 28.69
N LYS A 212 -8.16 27.96 27.68
CA LYS A 212 -9.47 28.64 27.79
C LYS A 212 -10.62 27.66 28.06
N GLN A 213 -10.66 26.56 27.33
CA GLN A 213 -11.69 25.54 27.51
C GLN A 213 -11.66 24.95 28.91
N LEU A 214 -10.48 24.65 29.43
CA LEU A 214 -10.32 24.17 30.81
C LEU A 214 -10.79 25.18 31.84
N ALA A 215 -10.48 26.47 31.65
CA ALA A 215 -10.92 27.53 32.54
C ALA A 215 -12.45 27.70 32.54
N GLU A 216 -13.09 27.57 31.37
CA GLU A 216 -14.55 27.62 31.23
C GLU A 216 -15.23 26.39 31.86
N GLU A 217 -14.68 25.18 31.67
CA GLU A 217 -15.30 23.93 32.12
C GLU A 217 -15.07 23.63 33.60
N PHE A 218 -13.88 23.90 34.12
CA PHE A 218 -13.46 23.50 35.48
C PHE A 218 -13.23 24.68 36.43
N GLY A 219 -13.31 25.93 35.93
CA GLY A 219 -13.00 27.10 36.78
C GLY A 219 -11.58 27.01 37.34
N ASP A 220 -11.43 27.27 38.65
CA ASP A 220 -10.15 27.24 39.35
C ASP A 220 -9.87 25.91 40.10
N ARG A 221 -10.64 24.88 39.82
CA ARG A 221 -10.57 23.57 40.53
C ARG A 221 -9.14 23.02 40.62
N TYR A 222 -8.44 22.99 39.47
CA TYR A 222 -7.08 22.40 39.41
C TYR A 222 -5.96 23.36 39.80
N VAL A 223 -6.27 24.62 40.08
CA VAL A 223 -5.34 25.55 40.75
C VAL A 223 -5.09 25.15 42.21
N HIS A 224 -6.12 24.63 42.84
CA HIS A 224 -6.13 24.31 44.27
C HIS A 224 -6.03 22.80 44.59
N ALA A 225 -6.03 21.95 43.54
CA ALA A 225 -5.86 20.51 43.70
C ALA A 225 -4.41 20.14 44.02
N ASP A 226 -4.20 18.89 44.46
CA ASP A 226 -2.87 18.36 44.66
C ASP A 226 -2.03 18.45 43.38
N ALA A 227 -0.73 18.70 43.54
CA ALA A 227 0.17 18.93 42.39
C ALA A 227 0.26 17.71 41.47
N GLU A 228 0.26 16.50 42.00
CA GLU A 228 0.29 15.28 41.21
C GLU A 228 -1.02 15.04 40.48
N GLU A 229 -2.17 15.27 41.16
CA GLU A 229 -3.51 15.19 40.54
C GLU A 229 -3.66 16.21 39.41
N SER A 230 -3.24 17.45 39.65
CA SER A 230 -3.31 18.51 38.64
C SER A 230 -2.43 18.21 37.41
N TYR A 231 -1.19 17.77 37.66
CA TYR A 231 -0.27 17.41 36.58
C TYR A 231 -0.81 16.27 35.70
N GLU A 232 -1.30 15.19 36.33
CA GLU A 232 -1.86 14.05 35.59
C GLU A 232 -3.11 14.46 34.80
N PHE A 233 -3.94 15.35 35.37
CA PHE A 233 -5.09 15.91 34.66
C PHE A 233 -4.66 16.69 33.42
N TYR A 234 -3.69 17.61 33.52
CA TYR A 234 -3.20 18.38 32.37
C TYR A 234 -2.57 17.47 31.32
N ARG A 235 -1.81 16.49 31.76
CA ARG A 235 -1.18 15.50 30.87
C ARG A 235 -2.23 14.71 30.08
N GLN A 236 -3.22 14.16 30.76
CA GLN A 236 -4.27 13.37 30.10
C GLN A 236 -5.15 14.23 29.19
N TYR A 237 -5.51 15.41 29.62
CA TYR A 237 -6.36 16.29 28.83
C TYR A 237 -5.65 16.79 27.56
N GLY A 238 -4.41 17.24 27.70
CA GLY A 238 -3.59 17.66 26.56
C GLY A 238 -3.35 16.54 25.56
N LEU A 239 -2.98 15.35 26.06
CA LEU A 239 -2.77 14.16 25.24
C LEU A 239 -4.04 13.77 24.48
N LYS A 240 -5.18 13.70 25.17
CA LYS A 240 -6.47 13.36 24.55
C LYS A 240 -6.82 14.35 23.43
N TYR A 241 -6.69 15.64 23.71
CA TYR A 241 -6.99 16.69 22.73
C TYR A 241 -6.13 16.56 21.46
N GLU A 242 -4.81 16.40 21.63
CA GLU A 242 -3.88 16.26 20.51
C GLU A 242 -4.12 14.96 19.72
N LEU A 243 -4.40 13.84 20.39
CA LEU A 243 -4.74 12.58 19.73
C LEU A 243 -6.04 12.67 18.93
N GLU A 244 -7.09 13.25 19.51
CA GLU A 244 -8.36 13.42 18.80
C GLU A 244 -8.20 14.29 17.55
N LYS A 245 -7.36 15.32 17.62
CA LYS A 245 -7.00 16.16 16.46
C LYS A 245 -6.28 15.37 15.37
N LEU A 246 -5.26 14.58 15.74
CA LEU A 246 -4.53 13.72 14.81
C LEU A 246 -5.45 12.66 14.18
N GLN A 247 -6.29 12.02 14.97
CA GLN A 247 -7.24 11.02 14.50
C GLN A 247 -8.23 11.61 13.50
N LYS A 248 -8.73 12.82 13.78
CA LYS A 248 -9.63 13.52 12.87
C LYS A 248 -8.96 13.88 11.54
N ASP A 249 -7.72 14.36 11.59
CA ASP A 249 -6.98 14.71 10.38
C ASP A 249 -6.69 13.47 9.52
N LEU A 250 -6.27 12.37 10.15
CA LEU A 250 -6.03 11.10 9.47
C LEU A 250 -7.32 10.52 8.88
N ALA A 251 -8.43 10.55 9.62
CA ALA A 251 -9.72 10.10 9.12
C ALA A 251 -10.20 10.95 7.92
N SER A 252 -9.99 12.27 7.96
CA SER A 252 -10.28 13.16 6.83
C SER A 252 -9.42 12.84 5.61
N PHE A 253 -8.19 12.36 5.84
CA PHE A 253 -7.29 11.85 4.81
C PHE A 253 -7.61 10.40 4.38
N ARG A 254 -8.67 9.81 4.92
CA ARG A 254 -9.12 8.42 4.68
C ARG A 254 -8.11 7.39 5.17
N VAL A 255 -7.43 7.69 6.27
CA VAL A 255 -6.50 6.79 6.95
C VAL A 255 -7.03 6.48 8.35
N ASN A 256 -7.27 5.20 8.63
CA ASN A 256 -7.76 4.72 9.90
C ASN A 256 -6.83 3.63 10.44
N PHE A 257 -6.79 3.50 11.76
CA PHE A 257 -5.98 2.50 12.45
C PHE A 257 -6.86 1.56 13.26
N ASP A 258 -6.48 0.29 13.31
CA ASP A 258 -7.16 -0.72 14.12
C ASP A 258 -6.72 -0.63 15.58
N VAL A 259 -5.45 -0.28 15.80
CA VAL A 259 -4.85 -0.19 17.14
C VAL A 259 -4.10 1.14 17.28
N TRP A 260 -4.40 1.84 18.38
CA TRP A 260 -3.65 2.99 18.88
C TRP A 260 -2.89 2.54 20.13
N TYR A 261 -1.62 2.20 19.95
CA TYR A 261 -0.80 1.56 20.98
C TYR A 261 -0.08 2.60 21.83
N SER A 262 -0.33 2.60 23.14
CA SER A 262 0.29 3.52 24.09
C SER A 262 1.65 3.00 24.56
N GLU A 263 2.72 3.80 24.42
CA GLU A 263 4.04 3.48 24.98
C GLU A 263 3.99 3.31 26.49
N THR A 264 3.19 4.14 27.18
CA THR A 264 3.02 4.05 28.64
C THR A 264 2.53 2.67 29.08
N SER A 265 1.76 1.98 28.22
CA SER A 265 1.29 0.62 28.53
C SER A 265 2.42 -0.40 28.67
N LEU A 266 3.55 -0.20 27.97
CA LEU A 266 4.73 -1.06 28.08
C LEU A 266 5.32 -1.03 29.50
N TYR A 267 5.34 0.14 30.11
CA TYR A 267 5.82 0.34 31.49
C TYR A 267 4.83 -0.22 32.49
N LYS A 268 3.55 0.14 32.38
CA LYS A 268 2.50 -0.26 33.32
C LYS A 268 2.22 -1.76 33.32
N ASN A 269 2.37 -2.44 32.22
CA ASN A 269 2.07 -3.86 32.05
C ASN A 269 3.31 -4.76 32.19
N GLY A 270 4.46 -4.22 32.61
CA GLY A 270 5.68 -4.99 32.83
C GLY A 270 6.35 -5.54 31.55
N LYS A 271 5.96 -5.04 30.39
CA LYS A 271 6.46 -5.55 29.09
C LYS A 271 7.95 -5.29 28.89
N ILE A 272 8.46 -4.18 29.43
CA ILE A 272 9.89 -3.86 29.37
C ILE A 272 10.69 -4.84 30.22
N ASP A 273 10.24 -5.12 31.44
CA ASP A 273 10.89 -6.08 32.34
C ASP A 273 10.89 -7.50 31.75
N GLU A 274 9.78 -7.90 31.13
CA GLU A 274 9.67 -9.18 30.43
C GLU A 274 10.69 -9.28 29.28
N ALA A 275 10.80 -8.24 28.45
CA ALA A 275 11.73 -8.21 27.32
C ALA A 275 13.20 -8.29 27.80
N LEU A 276 13.54 -7.53 28.83
CA LEU A 276 14.87 -7.57 29.46
C LEU A 276 15.18 -8.94 30.05
N ALA A 277 14.20 -9.58 30.70
CA ALA A 277 14.36 -10.93 31.25
C ALA A 277 14.64 -11.97 30.16
N VAL A 278 13.94 -11.90 29.03
CA VAL A 278 14.17 -12.78 27.88
C VAL A 278 15.57 -12.58 27.30
N LEU A 279 16.00 -11.34 27.09
CA LEU A 279 17.34 -11.04 26.60
C LEU A 279 18.43 -11.54 27.54
N LYS A 280 18.23 -11.39 28.86
CA LYS A 280 19.15 -11.86 29.87
C LYS A 280 19.23 -13.39 29.93
N GLU A 281 18.09 -14.08 29.91
CA GLU A 281 18.02 -15.55 29.86
C GLU A 281 18.73 -16.12 28.64
N ARG A 282 18.62 -15.45 27.50
CA ARG A 282 19.28 -15.84 26.25
C ARG A 282 20.76 -15.46 26.17
N GLY A 283 21.31 -14.76 27.19
CA GLY A 283 22.72 -14.34 27.22
C GLY A 283 23.04 -13.17 26.27
N GLU A 284 22.04 -12.39 25.91
CA GLU A 284 22.17 -11.31 24.92
C GLU A 284 22.57 -9.95 25.53
N VAL A 285 22.67 -9.89 26.85
CA VAL A 285 23.03 -8.67 27.60
C VAL A 285 24.24 -8.89 28.48
N PHE A 286 24.95 -7.81 28.77
CA PHE A 286 26.09 -7.80 29.69
C PHE A 286 26.16 -6.48 30.44
N GLU A 287 26.87 -6.48 31.56
CA GLU A 287 27.08 -5.30 32.42
C GLU A 287 28.47 -4.72 32.16
N GLU A 288 28.55 -3.43 31.90
CA GLU A 288 29.81 -2.69 31.76
C GLU A 288 29.63 -1.25 32.23
N GLU A 289 30.57 -0.77 33.02
CA GLU A 289 30.59 0.60 33.60
C GLU A 289 29.27 0.99 34.31
N GLY A 290 28.62 0.04 34.96
CA GLY A 290 27.36 0.25 35.65
C GLY A 290 26.12 0.35 34.78
N ALA A 291 26.25 0.11 33.50
CA ALA A 291 25.16 0.10 32.50
C ALA A 291 24.91 -1.31 31.98
N THR A 292 23.67 -1.58 31.59
CA THR A 292 23.28 -2.84 30.91
C THR A 292 23.32 -2.65 29.40
N TRP A 293 24.11 -3.49 28.75
CA TRP A 293 24.36 -3.45 27.30
C TRP A 293 23.72 -4.64 26.59
N PHE A 294 23.27 -4.40 25.38
CA PHE A 294 22.82 -5.39 24.43
C PHE A 294 23.93 -5.73 23.41
N ARG A 295 24.24 -7.03 23.23
CA ARG A 295 25.23 -7.53 22.27
C ARG A 295 24.71 -7.50 20.82
N SER A 296 24.31 -6.36 20.34
CA SER A 296 23.67 -6.23 19.01
C SER A 296 24.64 -6.53 17.87
N THR A 297 25.96 -6.40 18.08
CA THR A 297 26.97 -6.75 17.07
C THR A 297 26.95 -8.22 16.70
N THR A 298 26.52 -9.12 17.58
CA THR A 298 26.32 -10.54 17.28
C THR A 298 25.40 -10.76 16.07
N TYR A 299 24.47 -9.86 15.84
CA TYR A 299 23.45 -9.94 14.82
C TYR A 299 23.60 -8.89 13.70
N GLY A 300 24.78 -8.27 13.57
CA GLY A 300 25.11 -7.40 12.46
C GLY A 300 24.89 -5.91 12.68
N ASP A 301 24.63 -5.48 13.91
CA ASP A 301 24.69 -4.04 14.25
C ASP A 301 26.15 -3.58 14.27
N ASP A 302 26.41 -2.28 14.08
CA ASP A 302 27.77 -1.73 13.99
C ASP A 302 28.46 -1.63 15.36
N LYS A 303 27.69 -1.57 16.44
CA LYS A 303 28.19 -1.55 17.82
C LYS A 303 27.14 -2.06 18.79
N ASP A 304 27.60 -2.53 19.96
CA ASP A 304 26.69 -2.89 21.06
C ASP A 304 25.98 -1.66 21.63
N ARG A 305 24.79 -1.86 22.20
CA ARG A 305 23.88 -0.78 22.59
C ARG A 305 23.53 -0.83 24.07
N VAL A 306 23.54 0.35 24.69
CA VAL A 306 23.06 0.51 26.06
C VAL A 306 21.54 0.37 26.10
N LEU A 307 21.03 -0.46 27.00
CA LEU A 307 19.60 -0.60 27.30
C LEU A 307 19.24 0.15 28.58
N ILE A 308 20.03 -0.03 29.63
CA ILE A 308 19.86 0.66 30.91
C ILE A 308 21.13 1.44 31.19
N LYS A 309 20.97 2.74 31.39
CA LYS A 309 22.09 3.62 31.76
C LYS A 309 22.56 3.38 33.17
N ASN A 310 23.71 3.92 33.52
CA ASN A 310 24.27 3.83 34.88
C ASN A 310 23.41 4.49 35.97
N ASP A 311 22.53 5.42 35.60
CA ASP A 311 21.53 6.04 36.48
C ASP A 311 20.24 5.21 36.65
N GLY A 312 20.16 4.04 36.00
CA GLY A 312 19.01 3.15 35.99
C GLY A 312 17.91 3.50 35.00
N SER A 313 18.05 4.58 34.22
CA SER A 313 17.07 4.96 33.19
C SER A 313 17.24 4.14 31.91
N TYR A 314 16.13 3.89 31.22
CA TYR A 314 16.13 3.21 29.93
C TYR A 314 16.59 4.15 28.81
N THR A 315 17.27 3.58 27.81
CA THR A 315 17.43 4.23 26.50
C THR A 315 16.15 4.05 25.68
N TYR A 316 16.02 4.79 24.57
CA TYR A 316 14.87 4.63 23.65
C TYR A 316 14.76 3.22 23.05
N LEU A 317 15.88 2.53 22.91
CA LEU A 317 15.92 1.18 22.35
C LEU A 317 15.16 0.18 23.22
N THR A 318 15.17 0.32 24.52
CA THR A 318 14.58 -0.64 25.46
C THR A 318 13.06 -0.75 25.31
N PRO A 319 12.26 0.33 25.36
CA PRO A 319 10.84 0.24 25.06
C PRO A 319 10.56 -0.21 23.63
N ASP A 320 11.38 0.14 22.65
CA ASP A 320 11.22 -0.32 21.26
C ASP A 320 11.37 -1.84 21.12
N ILE A 321 12.33 -2.43 21.81
CA ILE A 321 12.50 -3.89 21.87
C ILE A 321 11.26 -4.54 22.50
N ALA A 322 10.81 -4.00 23.64
CA ALA A 322 9.63 -4.50 24.32
C ALA A 322 8.37 -4.42 23.46
N TYR A 323 8.21 -3.34 22.72
CA TYR A 323 7.10 -3.14 21.80
C TYR A 323 7.11 -4.16 20.65
N HIS A 324 8.27 -4.37 20.02
CA HIS A 324 8.38 -5.37 18.93
C HIS A 324 8.16 -6.79 19.45
N ARG A 325 8.64 -7.11 20.67
CA ARG A 325 8.32 -8.38 21.31
C ARG A 325 6.81 -8.53 21.54
N ASP A 326 6.14 -7.50 22.01
CA ASP A 326 4.68 -7.50 22.20
C ASP A 326 3.93 -7.74 20.89
N LYS A 327 4.34 -7.10 19.79
CA LYS A 327 3.78 -7.36 18.46
C LYS A 327 3.87 -8.85 18.10
N LEU A 328 5.03 -9.46 18.27
CA LEU A 328 5.28 -10.87 17.95
C LEU A 328 4.46 -11.81 18.86
N GLU A 329 4.33 -11.50 20.13
CA GLU A 329 3.51 -12.27 21.08
C GLU A 329 2.01 -12.18 20.78
N ARG A 330 1.55 -11.11 20.15
CA ARG A 330 0.17 -10.99 19.64
C ARG A 330 -0.11 -11.89 18.45
N GLY A 331 0.88 -12.63 17.92
CA GLY A 331 0.73 -13.67 16.95
C GLY A 331 0.77 -13.22 15.50
N PHE A 332 1.42 -12.11 15.20
CA PHE A 332 1.70 -11.68 13.83
C PHE A 332 2.85 -12.49 13.23
N ASP A 333 2.65 -12.96 12.01
CA ASP A 333 3.67 -13.70 11.25
C ASP A 333 4.73 -12.77 10.65
N LYS A 334 4.31 -11.54 10.32
CA LYS A 334 5.14 -10.50 9.71
C LYS A 334 4.84 -9.14 10.33
N LEU A 335 5.90 -8.39 10.61
CA LEU A 335 5.84 -7.00 11.04
C LEU A 335 6.39 -6.11 9.93
N ILE A 336 5.65 -5.08 9.55
CA ILE A 336 6.09 -4.07 8.58
C ILE A 336 6.07 -2.72 9.28
N ASN A 337 7.25 -2.12 9.44
CA ASN A 337 7.39 -0.76 9.95
C ASN A 337 7.65 0.19 8.80
N ILE A 338 6.89 1.27 8.72
CA ILE A 338 7.10 2.34 7.74
C ILE A 338 7.73 3.52 8.46
N TRP A 339 8.99 3.83 8.12
CA TRP A 339 9.80 4.85 8.77
C TRP A 339 10.22 5.95 7.81
N GLY A 340 10.46 7.15 8.36
CA GLY A 340 11.14 8.22 7.63
C GLY A 340 12.61 7.88 7.34
N ALA A 341 13.18 8.51 6.33
CA ALA A 341 14.55 8.25 5.87
C ALA A 341 15.63 8.52 6.94
N ASP A 342 15.34 9.40 7.89
CA ASP A 342 16.20 9.71 9.03
C ASP A 342 16.41 8.52 9.99
N HIS A 343 15.52 7.53 9.97
CA HIS A 343 15.61 6.30 10.77
C HIS A 343 16.31 5.13 10.07
N HIS A 344 16.83 5.30 8.88
CA HIS A 344 17.48 4.22 8.11
C HIS A 344 18.57 3.49 8.90
N GLY A 345 19.41 4.21 9.63
CA GLY A 345 20.48 3.63 10.46
C GLY A 345 20.00 2.81 11.66
N TYR A 346 18.71 2.88 11.99
CA TYR A 346 18.09 2.12 13.08
C TYR A 346 17.68 0.70 12.67
N ILE A 347 17.59 0.41 11.37
CA ILE A 347 17.14 -0.88 10.84
C ILE A 347 17.99 -2.05 11.32
N PRO A 348 19.34 -2.05 11.20
CA PRO A 348 20.17 -3.16 11.66
C PRO A 348 20.01 -3.42 13.15
N ARG A 349 19.85 -2.37 13.94
CA ARG A 349 19.67 -2.41 15.39
C ARG A 349 18.37 -3.13 15.76
N MET A 350 17.25 -2.80 15.14
CA MET A 350 15.98 -3.47 15.38
C MET A 350 15.94 -4.91 14.88
N LYS A 351 16.55 -5.19 13.74
CA LYS A 351 16.69 -6.57 13.24
C LYS A 351 17.58 -7.41 14.16
N ALA A 352 18.61 -6.84 14.76
CA ALA A 352 19.42 -7.49 15.78
C ALA A 352 18.57 -7.83 17.02
N ALA A 353 17.72 -6.89 17.47
CA ALA A 353 16.82 -7.11 18.61
C ALA A 353 15.81 -8.25 18.34
N ILE A 354 15.22 -8.30 17.15
CA ILE A 354 14.30 -9.38 16.75
C ILE A 354 15.01 -10.74 16.83
N GLN A 355 16.24 -10.85 16.34
CA GLN A 355 17.03 -12.08 16.40
C GLN A 355 17.41 -12.46 17.83
N ALA A 356 17.81 -11.49 18.65
CA ALA A 356 18.13 -11.70 20.05
C ALA A 356 16.92 -12.20 20.87
N LEU A 357 15.71 -11.80 20.49
CA LEU A 357 14.46 -12.30 21.04
C LEU A 357 14.11 -13.72 20.58
N GLY A 358 14.84 -14.30 19.64
CA GLY A 358 14.66 -15.65 19.14
C GLY A 358 13.81 -15.79 17.87
N TYR A 359 13.60 -14.71 17.14
CA TYR A 359 12.84 -14.70 15.88
C TYR A 359 13.78 -14.52 14.69
N ASP A 360 13.31 -14.90 13.51
CA ASP A 360 14.01 -14.65 12.26
C ASP A 360 14.06 -13.14 11.96
N LYS A 361 15.19 -12.64 11.46
CA LYS A 361 15.38 -11.22 11.10
C LYS A 361 14.36 -10.73 10.07
N ASP A 362 13.91 -11.63 9.17
CA ASP A 362 12.99 -11.31 8.09
C ASP A 362 11.52 -11.29 8.56
N THR A 363 11.26 -11.59 9.83
CA THR A 363 9.97 -11.34 10.48
C THR A 363 9.67 -9.84 10.53
N LEU A 364 10.69 -9.00 10.64
CA LEU A 364 10.59 -7.55 10.56
C LEU A 364 11.04 -7.06 9.19
N GLU A 365 10.13 -6.41 8.47
CA GLU A 365 10.40 -5.63 7.27
C GLU A 365 10.30 -4.13 7.61
N VAL A 366 11.17 -3.33 7.04
CA VAL A 366 11.16 -1.88 7.19
C VAL A 366 11.09 -1.22 5.83
N GLU A 367 10.05 -0.42 5.63
CA GLU A 367 9.86 0.39 4.43
C GLU A 367 10.25 1.84 4.75
N ILE A 368 11.16 2.39 3.97
CA ILE A 368 11.64 3.76 4.15
C ILE A 368 10.85 4.72 3.25
N ILE A 369 10.39 5.82 3.84
CA ILE A 369 9.71 6.90 3.13
C ILE A 369 10.64 8.10 3.03
N GLN A 370 10.99 8.47 1.79
CA GLN A 370 11.79 9.64 1.48
C GLN A 370 10.97 10.93 1.58
N MET A 371 11.68 12.03 1.69
CA MET A 371 11.07 13.35 1.87
C MET A 371 10.24 13.80 0.67
N VAL A 372 9.22 14.60 0.97
CA VAL A 372 8.39 15.30 0.00
C VAL A 372 8.82 16.76 -0.07
N GLN A 373 8.95 17.28 -1.28
CA GLN A 373 9.13 18.70 -1.54
C GLN A 373 7.90 19.25 -2.27
N LEU A 374 7.35 20.35 -1.75
CA LEU A 374 6.23 21.04 -2.38
C LEU A 374 6.72 22.08 -3.38
N TYR A 375 6.04 22.17 -4.52
CA TYR A 375 6.21 23.20 -5.51
C TYR A 375 4.89 23.88 -5.83
N GLN A 376 4.91 25.20 -5.99
CA GLN A 376 3.79 26.02 -6.42
C GLN A 376 4.31 27.13 -7.31
N ASN A 377 3.70 27.35 -8.48
CA ASN A 377 4.17 28.31 -9.49
C ASN A 377 5.63 28.12 -9.91
N GLY A 378 6.09 26.85 -9.94
CA GLY A 378 7.47 26.50 -10.28
C GLY A 378 8.49 26.76 -9.16
N GLU A 379 8.07 27.24 -8.01
CA GLU A 379 8.92 27.55 -6.87
C GLU A 379 8.71 26.59 -5.71
N LYS A 380 9.79 26.30 -4.99
CA LYS A 380 9.73 25.45 -3.79
C LYS A 380 9.00 26.16 -2.65
N VAL A 381 7.97 25.51 -2.13
CA VAL A 381 7.24 25.95 -0.94
C VAL A 381 7.95 25.42 0.31
N LYS A 382 8.56 26.32 1.10
CA LYS A 382 9.29 25.95 2.31
C LYS A 382 8.43 26.00 3.57
N MET A 383 7.47 26.92 3.61
CA MET A 383 6.63 27.20 4.76
C MET A 383 5.20 27.56 4.31
N SER A 384 4.25 27.34 5.19
CA SER A 384 2.88 27.84 5.04
C SER A 384 2.88 29.37 4.99
N LYS A 385 2.22 29.95 3.99
CA LYS A 385 2.00 31.39 3.89
C LYS A 385 1.13 31.94 5.04
N ARG A 386 0.26 31.06 5.59
CA ARG A 386 -0.70 31.43 6.65
C ARG A 386 -0.05 31.44 8.04
N THR A 387 0.84 30.48 8.33
CA THR A 387 1.37 30.27 9.67
C THR A 387 2.87 30.54 9.83
N GLY A 388 3.60 30.64 8.73
CA GLY A 388 5.06 30.76 8.73
C GLY A 388 5.80 29.52 9.25
N LYS A 389 5.10 28.40 9.44
CA LYS A 389 5.60 27.11 9.89
C LYS A 389 5.55 26.09 8.74
N ALA A 390 5.98 24.86 8.99
CA ALA A 390 5.85 23.76 8.02
C ALA A 390 4.39 23.58 7.57
N VAL A 391 4.18 23.26 6.29
CA VAL A 391 2.84 22.99 5.75
C VAL A 391 2.30 21.73 6.38
N THR A 392 1.07 21.81 6.91
CA THR A 392 0.40 20.69 7.57
C THR A 392 -0.38 19.84 6.58
N LEU A 393 -0.69 18.59 6.99
CA LEU A 393 -1.59 17.70 6.26
C LEU A 393 -2.94 18.39 5.99
N ARG A 394 -3.52 19.06 6.99
CA ARG A 394 -4.82 19.73 6.87
C ARG A 394 -4.77 20.85 5.84
N GLU A 395 -3.75 21.71 5.90
CA GLU A 395 -3.59 22.80 4.91
C GLU A 395 -3.50 22.27 3.49
N LEU A 396 -2.72 21.21 3.28
CA LEU A 396 -2.57 20.66 1.94
C LEU A 396 -3.87 19.99 1.45
N MET A 397 -4.62 19.32 2.33
CA MET A 397 -5.94 18.79 1.98
C MET A 397 -6.92 19.88 1.56
N GLU A 398 -6.89 21.04 2.24
CA GLU A 398 -7.73 22.20 1.90
C GLU A 398 -7.35 22.80 0.54
N GLU A 399 -6.06 22.81 0.19
CA GLU A 399 -5.57 23.42 -1.06
C GLU A 399 -5.69 22.53 -2.30
N VAL A 400 -5.38 21.25 -2.18
CA VAL A 400 -5.30 20.34 -3.35
C VAL A 400 -6.32 19.21 -3.31
N GLY A 401 -6.95 18.96 -2.17
CA GLY A 401 -7.91 17.87 -1.99
C GLY A 401 -7.26 16.52 -1.66
N VAL A 402 -8.07 15.66 -1.05
CA VAL A 402 -7.63 14.34 -0.58
C VAL A 402 -7.25 13.40 -1.74
N ASP A 403 -8.04 13.37 -2.81
CA ASP A 403 -7.82 12.49 -3.95
C ASP A 403 -6.45 12.73 -4.60
N ALA A 404 -6.12 13.99 -4.87
CA ALA A 404 -4.83 14.35 -5.47
C ALA A 404 -3.67 13.98 -4.54
N MET A 405 -3.78 14.29 -3.25
CA MET A 405 -2.74 13.94 -2.28
C MET A 405 -2.52 12.43 -2.18
N ARG A 406 -3.59 11.66 -2.03
CA ARG A 406 -3.53 10.19 -1.92
C ARG A 406 -2.87 9.58 -3.15
N TYR A 407 -3.28 10.00 -4.35
CA TYR A 407 -2.72 9.49 -5.59
C TYR A 407 -1.25 9.87 -5.77
N PHE A 408 -0.91 11.14 -5.62
CA PHE A 408 0.46 11.64 -5.82
C PHE A 408 1.44 11.07 -4.82
N PHE A 409 1.04 10.93 -3.55
CA PHE A 409 1.92 10.34 -2.53
C PHE A 409 2.15 8.84 -2.74
N ALA A 410 1.20 8.12 -3.33
CA ALA A 410 1.29 6.69 -3.59
C ALA A 410 1.86 6.33 -4.97
N MET A 411 1.99 7.28 -5.91
CA MET A 411 2.34 6.96 -7.30
C MET A 411 3.82 6.68 -7.54
N ARG A 412 4.67 6.95 -6.56
CA ARG A 412 6.10 6.63 -6.61
C ARG A 412 6.49 5.72 -5.48
N SER A 413 7.57 4.94 -5.69
CA SER A 413 8.17 4.14 -4.62
C SER A 413 8.49 5.00 -3.41
N GLY A 414 8.20 4.50 -2.20
CA GLY A 414 8.41 5.23 -0.95
C GLY A 414 9.86 5.65 -0.72
N ASP A 415 10.82 4.85 -1.19
CA ASP A 415 12.26 5.09 -1.09
C ASP A 415 12.81 6.13 -2.08
N SER A 416 11.96 6.66 -2.96
CA SER A 416 12.31 7.75 -3.88
C SER A 416 11.84 9.10 -3.36
N HIS A 417 12.62 10.16 -3.63
CA HIS A 417 12.19 11.53 -3.39
C HIS A 417 10.94 11.87 -4.21
N LEU A 418 10.04 12.65 -3.64
CA LEU A 418 8.83 13.10 -4.30
C LEU A 418 8.78 14.63 -4.35
N ASP A 419 8.76 15.16 -5.56
CA ASP A 419 8.42 16.55 -5.83
C ASP A 419 6.91 16.62 -6.10
N PHE A 420 6.19 17.30 -5.21
CA PHE A 420 4.75 17.45 -5.30
C PHE A 420 4.42 18.82 -5.89
N ASP A 421 3.97 18.82 -7.14
CA ASP A 421 3.53 20.01 -7.85
C ASP A 421 2.06 20.29 -7.54
N MET A 422 1.80 21.31 -6.72
CA MET A 422 0.47 21.69 -6.28
C MET A 422 -0.41 22.18 -7.44
N ASP A 423 0.19 22.85 -8.42
CA ASP A 423 -0.55 23.35 -9.60
C ASP A 423 -1.00 22.21 -10.48
N LEU A 424 -0.13 21.23 -10.71
CA LEU A 424 -0.48 20.00 -11.44
C LEU A 424 -1.57 19.23 -10.72
N ALA A 425 -1.46 19.09 -9.39
CA ALA A 425 -2.40 18.31 -8.57
C ALA A 425 -3.85 18.80 -8.65
N VAL A 426 -4.08 20.08 -8.90
CA VAL A 426 -5.43 20.68 -9.05
C VAL A 426 -5.83 20.90 -10.51
N SER A 427 -4.94 20.65 -11.46
CA SER A 427 -5.21 20.91 -12.88
C SER A 427 -6.20 19.91 -13.47
N LYS A 428 -7.08 20.39 -14.32
CA LYS A 428 -8.04 19.58 -15.10
C LYS A 428 -7.45 19.26 -16.48
N SER A 429 -6.34 18.57 -16.50
CA SER A 429 -5.62 18.21 -17.71
C SER A 429 -5.17 16.75 -17.72
N ASN A 430 -4.90 16.21 -18.90
CA ASN A 430 -4.41 14.84 -19.04
C ASN A 430 -2.99 14.64 -18.49
N GLU A 431 -2.26 15.70 -18.18
CA GLU A 431 -0.96 15.64 -17.53
C GLU A 431 -1.08 15.32 -16.04
N ASN A 432 -2.23 15.65 -15.43
CA ASN A 432 -2.54 15.30 -14.06
C ASN A 432 -3.02 13.83 -13.98
N PRO A 433 -2.24 12.91 -13.41
CA PRO A 433 -2.55 11.48 -13.45
C PRO A 433 -3.81 11.12 -12.66
N VAL A 434 -4.12 11.81 -11.56
CA VAL A 434 -5.36 11.55 -10.81
C VAL A 434 -6.58 12.03 -11.60
N TYR A 435 -6.49 13.21 -12.22
CA TYR A 435 -7.54 13.70 -13.09
C TYR A 435 -7.78 12.75 -14.27
N TYR A 436 -6.71 12.29 -14.91
CA TYR A 436 -6.77 11.38 -16.04
C TYR A 436 -7.50 10.08 -15.71
N ALA A 437 -7.19 9.46 -14.56
CA ALA A 437 -7.85 8.24 -14.11
C ALA A 437 -9.32 8.48 -13.71
N GLN A 438 -9.60 9.55 -12.97
CA GLN A 438 -10.96 9.89 -12.56
C GLN A 438 -11.84 10.29 -13.74
N TYR A 439 -11.30 11.02 -14.70
CA TYR A 439 -12.01 11.38 -15.92
C TYR A 439 -12.37 10.15 -16.76
N ALA A 440 -11.49 9.15 -16.82
CA ALA A 440 -11.79 7.87 -17.46
C ALA A 440 -13.03 7.22 -16.83
N HIS A 441 -13.09 7.17 -15.50
CA HIS A 441 -14.24 6.64 -14.77
C HIS A 441 -15.53 7.44 -15.05
N ALA A 442 -15.47 8.76 -14.98
CA ALA A 442 -16.62 9.63 -15.24
C ALA A 442 -17.14 9.49 -16.69
N ARG A 443 -16.22 9.34 -17.66
CA ARG A 443 -16.57 9.08 -19.05
C ARG A 443 -17.30 7.74 -19.21
N VAL A 444 -16.80 6.69 -18.59
CA VAL A 444 -17.48 5.38 -18.58
C VAL A 444 -18.90 5.49 -18.00
N CYS A 445 -19.05 6.17 -16.87
CA CYS A 445 -20.35 6.38 -16.26
C CYS A 445 -21.31 7.15 -17.18
N SER A 446 -20.81 8.13 -17.95
CA SER A 446 -21.60 8.83 -18.96
C SER A 446 -22.06 7.91 -20.09
N ILE A 447 -21.18 7.05 -20.58
CA ILE A 447 -21.52 6.04 -21.61
C ILE A 447 -22.60 5.08 -21.08
N LEU A 448 -22.47 4.63 -19.84
CA LEU A 448 -23.44 3.71 -19.23
C LEU A 448 -24.84 4.36 -19.11
N ARG A 449 -24.92 5.63 -18.71
CA ARG A 449 -26.21 6.36 -18.69
C ARG A 449 -26.84 6.45 -20.07
N GLN A 450 -26.04 6.74 -21.10
CA GLN A 450 -26.54 6.74 -22.49
C GLN A 450 -27.01 5.35 -22.94
N GLY A 451 -26.30 4.29 -22.52
CA GLY A 451 -26.71 2.92 -22.80
C GLY A 451 -28.02 2.52 -22.15
N GLU A 452 -28.25 2.97 -20.92
CA GLU A 452 -29.54 2.80 -20.21
C GLU A 452 -30.69 3.49 -20.95
N GLU A 453 -30.49 4.71 -21.42
CA GLU A 453 -31.48 5.43 -22.23
C GLU A 453 -31.81 4.72 -23.55
N LEU A 454 -30.84 3.97 -24.10
CA LEU A 454 -31.03 3.15 -25.30
C LEU A 454 -31.58 1.75 -25.02
N GLY A 455 -31.83 1.43 -23.74
CA GLY A 455 -32.34 0.12 -23.33
C GLY A 455 -31.33 -1.02 -23.38
N LEU A 456 -30.03 -0.72 -23.42
CA LEU A 456 -28.96 -1.74 -23.49
C LEU A 456 -28.70 -2.45 -22.16
N ALA A 457 -29.19 -1.91 -21.06
CA ALA A 457 -29.08 -2.49 -19.71
C ALA A 457 -30.08 -3.65 -19.46
N ALA A 458 -30.95 -3.95 -20.43
CA ALA A 458 -31.96 -5.01 -20.26
C ALA A 458 -31.30 -6.39 -20.21
N ASP A 459 -31.81 -7.22 -19.28
CA ASP A 459 -31.40 -8.62 -19.14
C ASP A 459 -31.58 -9.40 -20.44
N GLY A 460 -30.61 -10.24 -20.76
CA GLY A 460 -30.62 -11.10 -21.94
C GLY A 460 -29.25 -11.69 -22.24
N ASP A 461 -29.23 -12.68 -23.09
CA ASP A 461 -27.97 -13.27 -23.55
C ASP A 461 -27.15 -12.23 -24.34
N VAL A 462 -25.93 -11.99 -23.92
CA VAL A 462 -24.99 -11.10 -24.57
C VAL A 462 -23.89 -11.91 -25.26
N ASN A 463 -23.69 -11.66 -26.55
CA ASN A 463 -22.61 -12.31 -27.29
C ASN A 463 -21.31 -11.53 -27.15
N TYR A 464 -20.54 -11.83 -26.11
CA TYR A 464 -19.26 -11.18 -25.84
C TYR A 464 -18.18 -11.46 -26.90
N LYS A 465 -18.32 -12.50 -27.73
CA LYS A 465 -17.38 -12.80 -28.83
C LYS A 465 -17.32 -11.70 -29.89
N LEU A 466 -18.32 -10.81 -29.91
CA LEU A 466 -18.33 -9.64 -30.80
C LEU A 466 -17.29 -8.58 -30.38
N VAL A 467 -16.81 -8.62 -29.15
CA VAL A 467 -15.74 -7.73 -28.62
C VAL A 467 -14.38 -8.30 -29.06
N ALA A 468 -13.95 -7.95 -30.27
CA ALA A 468 -12.82 -8.60 -30.93
C ALA A 468 -11.85 -7.64 -31.65
N SER A 469 -12.13 -6.33 -31.67
CA SER A 469 -11.19 -5.37 -32.28
C SER A 469 -9.87 -5.31 -31.52
N GLU A 470 -8.80 -4.88 -32.14
CA GLU A 470 -7.48 -4.77 -31.51
C GLU A 470 -7.54 -3.96 -30.21
N LYS A 471 -8.27 -2.84 -30.22
CA LYS A 471 -8.40 -1.97 -29.04
C LYS A 471 -9.24 -2.58 -27.93
N GLU A 472 -10.26 -3.35 -28.30
CA GLU A 472 -11.07 -4.12 -27.35
C GLU A 472 -10.25 -5.23 -26.69
N VAL A 473 -9.46 -5.94 -27.46
CA VAL A 473 -8.55 -6.99 -26.95
C VAL A 473 -7.49 -6.38 -26.02
N ASP A 474 -6.90 -5.24 -26.38
CA ASP A 474 -5.93 -4.54 -25.51
C ASP A 474 -6.58 -4.14 -24.17
N LEU A 475 -7.80 -3.63 -24.22
CA LEU A 475 -8.55 -3.25 -23.02
C LEU A 475 -8.90 -4.47 -22.14
N LEU A 476 -9.37 -5.55 -22.74
CA LEU A 476 -9.65 -6.82 -22.05
C LEU A 476 -8.40 -7.39 -21.37
N LYS A 477 -7.26 -7.40 -22.05
CA LYS A 477 -5.98 -7.83 -21.47
C LYS A 477 -5.62 -6.98 -20.26
N LYS A 478 -5.78 -5.67 -20.36
CA LYS A 478 -5.53 -4.76 -19.23
C LYS A 478 -6.47 -5.02 -18.06
N LEU A 479 -7.75 -5.25 -18.29
CA LEU A 479 -8.69 -5.66 -17.25
C LEU A 479 -8.26 -6.95 -16.55
N GLY A 480 -7.82 -7.94 -17.32
CA GLY A 480 -7.37 -9.24 -16.82
C GLY A 480 -6.08 -9.20 -15.97
N GLU A 481 -5.26 -8.15 -16.12
CA GLU A 481 -4.02 -7.98 -15.35
C GLU A 481 -4.25 -7.54 -13.90
N PHE A 482 -5.44 -7.05 -13.55
CA PHE A 482 -5.67 -6.42 -12.24
C PHE A 482 -5.38 -7.33 -11.04
N PRO A 483 -5.90 -8.57 -10.95
CA PRO A 483 -5.59 -9.43 -9.82
C PRO A 483 -4.09 -9.74 -9.67
N ALA A 484 -3.38 -9.93 -10.78
CA ALA A 484 -1.93 -10.14 -10.77
C ALA A 484 -1.17 -8.88 -10.29
N ALA A 485 -1.62 -7.69 -10.69
CA ALA A 485 -1.07 -6.42 -10.23
C ALA A 485 -1.26 -6.24 -8.71
N VAL A 486 -2.41 -6.61 -8.18
CA VAL A 486 -2.69 -6.61 -6.73
C VAL A 486 -1.78 -7.59 -6.00
N ALA A 487 -1.66 -8.82 -6.48
CA ALA A 487 -0.80 -9.83 -5.88
C ALA A 487 0.68 -9.40 -5.86
N GLU A 488 1.18 -8.87 -6.98
CA GLU A 488 2.55 -8.36 -7.09
C GLU A 488 2.80 -7.18 -6.15
N ALA A 489 1.90 -6.20 -6.14
CA ALA A 489 1.99 -5.05 -5.27
C ALA A 489 2.03 -5.43 -3.79
N ALA A 490 1.25 -6.43 -3.39
CA ALA A 490 1.24 -6.95 -2.03
C ALA A 490 2.54 -7.69 -1.69
N GLN A 491 2.92 -8.68 -2.49
CA GLN A 491 4.08 -9.54 -2.22
C GLN A 491 5.41 -8.77 -2.22
N LYS A 492 5.55 -7.80 -3.11
CA LYS A 492 6.77 -6.98 -3.25
C LYS A 492 6.72 -5.66 -2.49
N ARG A 493 5.63 -5.38 -1.75
CA ARG A 493 5.43 -4.11 -1.03
C ARG A 493 5.54 -2.88 -1.95
N LEU A 494 4.84 -2.93 -3.09
CA LEU A 494 4.88 -1.90 -4.14
C LEU A 494 3.50 -1.23 -4.34
N PRO A 495 3.00 -0.41 -3.40
CA PRO A 495 1.68 0.20 -3.52
C PRO A 495 1.55 1.10 -4.77
N HIS A 496 2.65 1.69 -5.25
CA HIS A 496 2.67 2.49 -6.49
C HIS A 496 2.35 1.69 -7.75
N ARG A 497 2.43 0.37 -7.71
CA ARG A 497 2.01 -0.51 -8.80
C ARG A 497 0.52 -0.36 -9.13
N ILE A 498 -0.30 -0.04 -8.12
CA ILE A 498 -1.74 0.14 -8.28
C ILE A 498 -2.07 1.47 -8.96
N THR A 499 -1.39 2.57 -8.59
CA THR A 499 -1.56 3.85 -9.29
C THR A 499 -1.13 3.76 -10.76
N SER A 500 -0.02 3.08 -11.03
CA SER A 500 0.43 2.82 -12.40
C SER A 500 -0.58 1.99 -13.18
N TYR A 501 -1.16 0.96 -12.56
CA TYR A 501 -2.20 0.14 -13.17
C TYR A 501 -3.46 0.96 -13.51
N ALA A 502 -3.93 1.78 -12.57
CA ALA A 502 -5.11 2.63 -12.80
C ALA A 502 -4.88 3.60 -13.97
N PHE A 503 -3.70 4.19 -14.06
CA PHE A 503 -3.31 5.05 -15.18
C PHE A 503 -3.29 4.29 -16.51
N ASP A 504 -2.68 3.12 -16.54
CA ASP A 504 -2.59 2.28 -17.75
C ASP A 504 -3.96 1.79 -18.20
N LEU A 505 -4.86 1.43 -17.28
CA LEU A 505 -6.24 1.08 -17.61
C LEU A 505 -7.00 2.27 -18.19
N ALA A 506 -6.84 3.45 -17.61
CA ALA A 506 -7.42 4.69 -18.15
C ALA A 506 -6.91 4.97 -19.57
N ALA A 507 -5.62 4.79 -19.81
CA ALA A 507 -5.02 4.96 -21.14
C ALA A 507 -5.58 3.96 -22.17
N ALA A 508 -5.74 2.70 -21.79
CA ALA A 508 -6.33 1.67 -22.65
C ALA A 508 -7.80 2.00 -22.98
N LEU A 509 -8.57 2.49 -22.01
CA LEU A 509 -9.94 2.94 -22.22
C LEU A 509 -10.00 4.12 -23.21
N HIS A 510 -9.19 5.15 -23.00
CA HIS A 510 -9.18 6.32 -23.89
C HIS A 510 -8.74 5.95 -25.29
N SER A 511 -7.79 5.03 -25.46
CA SER A 511 -7.38 4.50 -26.75
C SER A 511 -8.54 3.79 -27.47
N PHE A 512 -9.27 2.94 -26.75
CA PHE A 512 -10.47 2.27 -27.27
C PHE A 512 -11.57 3.28 -27.65
N TYR A 513 -11.88 4.20 -26.76
CA TYR A 513 -12.92 5.22 -26.99
C TYR A 513 -12.65 6.11 -28.21
N ASN A 514 -11.38 6.44 -28.46
CA ASN A 514 -11.00 7.25 -29.60
C ASN A 514 -11.05 6.48 -30.94
N ALA A 515 -10.88 5.16 -30.89
CA ALA A 515 -10.85 4.32 -32.10
C ALA A 515 -12.22 3.75 -32.47
N GLU A 516 -13.11 3.55 -31.50
CA GLU A 516 -14.34 2.79 -31.65
C GLU A 516 -15.56 3.58 -31.15
N LYS A 517 -16.65 3.49 -31.85
CA LYS A 517 -17.93 4.01 -31.39
C LYS A 517 -18.55 2.99 -30.40
N VAL A 518 -18.52 3.28 -29.12
CA VAL A 518 -18.96 2.33 -28.08
C VAL A 518 -20.43 1.94 -28.26
N LEU A 519 -21.32 2.93 -28.37
CA LEU A 519 -22.75 2.73 -28.57
C LEU A 519 -23.11 3.06 -30.02
N ASN A 520 -23.53 2.05 -30.78
CA ASN A 520 -23.97 2.20 -32.14
C ASN A 520 -25.36 1.60 -32.32
N GLN A 521 -26.34 2.44 -32.65
CA GLN A 521 -27.73 2.03 -32.88
C GLN A 521 -27.91 1.11 -34.07
N ASP A 522 -26.99 1.16 -35.04
CA ASP A 522 -27.02 0.29 -36.22
C ASP A 522 -26.51 -1.13 -35.91
N ASN A 523 -25.89 -1.34 -34.76
CA ASN A 523 -25.41 -2.65 -34.32
C ASN A 523 -25.65 -2.82 -32.79
N LEU A 524 -26.87 -3.15 -32.43
CA LEU A 524 -27.31 -3.26 -31.03
C LEU A 524 -26.65 -4.43 -30.28
N GLU A 525 -26.37 -5.54 -30.97
CA GLU A 525 -25.72 -6.69 -30.34
C GLU A 525 -24.28 -6.36 -29.88
N LEU A 526 -23.50 -5.72 -30.75
CA LEU A 526 -22.17 -5.24 -30.40
C LEU A 526 -22.24 -4.15 -29.32
N SER A 527 -23.21 -3.24 -29.41
CA SER A 527 -23.41 -2.20 -28.40
C SER A 527 -23.75 -2.76 -27.03
N LYS A 528 -24.52 -3.83 -26.92
CA LYS A 528 -24.76 -4.54 -25.65
C LYS A 528 -23.50 -5.14 -25.08
N ALA A 529 -22.70 -5.79 -25.91
CA ALA A 529 -21.43 -6.38 -25.48
C ALA A 529 -20.43 -5.28 -25.03
N ARG A 530 -20.36 -4.16 -25.74
CA ARG A 530 -19.54 -3.01 -25.35
C ARG A 530 -20.07 -2.27 -24.13
N TYR A 531 -21.38 -2.23 -23.91
CA TYR A 531 -21.98 -1.70 -22.71
C TYR A 531 -21.51 -2.49 -21.48
N ASP A 532 -21.54 -3.81 -21.53
CA ASP A 532 -21.04 -4.66 -20.46
C ASP A 532 -19.51 -4.57 -20.29
N LEU A 533 -18.76 -4.41 -21.39
CA LEU A 533 -17.33 -4.09 -21.32
C LEU A 533 -17.10 -2.80 -20.52
N MET A 534 -17.89 -1.76 -20.72
CA MET A 534 -17.80 -0.51 -19.96
C MET A 534 -18.16 -0.71 -18.49
N ARG A 535 -19.13 -1.57 -18.16
CA ARG A 535 -19.43 -1.95 -16.78
C ARG A 535 -18.20 -2.61 -16.13
N ALA A 536 -17.54 -3.52 -16.82
CA ALA A 536 -16.32 -4.16 -16.34
C ALA A 536 -15.17 -3.16 -16.11
N VAL A 537 -14.99 -2.19 -17.03
CA VAL A 537 -13.99 -1.11 -16.88
C VAL A 537 -14.31 -0.24 -15.66
N ARG A 538 -15.57 0.15 -15.47
CA ARG A 538 -16.01 0.94 -14.30
C ARG A 538 -15.65 0.24 -12.99
N ILE A 539 -16.01 -1.03 -12.87
CA ILE A 539 -15.77 -1.84 -11.66
C ILE A 539 -14.26 -1.92 -11.38
N THR A 540 -13.47 -2.26 -12.37
CA THR A 540 -12.02 -2.46 -12.22
C THR A 540 -11.31 -1.15 -11.86
N LEU A 541 -11.64 -0.06 -12.54
CA LEU A 541 -11.05 1.25 -12.27
C LEU A 541 -11.44 1.78 -10.89
N GLN A 542 -12.71 1.62 -10.50
CA GLN A 542 -13.20 1.97 -9.17
C GLN A 542 -12.49 1.17 -8.08
N ASN A 543 -12.32 -0.15 -8.26
CA ASN A 543 -11.61 -1.00 -7.32
C ASN A 543 -10.13 -0.61 -7.19
N ALA A 544 -9.46 -0.30 -8.30
CA ALA A 544 -8.07 0.16 -8.27
C ALA A 544 -7.92 1.50 -7.54
N LEU A 545 -8.78 2.48 -7.83
CA LEU A 545 -8.77 3.78 -7.15
C LEU A 545 -9.09 3.64 -5.65
N ALA A 546 -10.03 2.77 -5.29
CA ALA A 546 -10.39 2.52 -3.88
C ALA A 546 -9.20 1.99 -3.06
N LEU A 547 -8.34 1.15 -3.64
CA LEU A 547 -7.10 0.67 -2.97
C LEU A 547 -6.15 1.82 -2.62
N VAL A 548 -6.12 2.85 -3.43
CA VAL A 548 -5.30 4.06 -3.19
C VAL A 548 -6.00 5.06 -2.26
N GLY A 549 -7.26 4.84 -1.94
CA GLY A 549 -8.09 5.78 -1.18
C GLY A 549 -8.52 7.01 -1.99
N VAL A 550 -8.66 6.84 -3.29
CA VAL A 550 -9.09 7.87 -4.25
C VAL A 550 -10.53 7.60 -4.67
N SER A 551 -11.36 8.62 -4.69
CA SER A 551 -12.74 8.50 -5.14
C SER A 551 -12.83 8.29 -6.66
N ALA A 552 -13.90 7.64 -7.08
CA ALA A 552 -14.23 7.43 -8.48
C ALA A 552 -15.50 8.22 -8.83
N PRO A 553 -15.38 9.50 -9.23
CA PRO A 553 -16.54 10.34 -9.50
C PRO A 553 -17.29 9.88 -10.75
N GLU A 554 -18.59 9.94 -10.71
CA GLU A 554 -19.46 9.60 -11.85
C GLU A 554 -19.61 10.74 -12.85
N LYS A 555 -19.31 11.97 -12.41
CA LYS A 555 -19.37 13.21 -13.21
C LYS A 555 -18.19 14.11 -12.87
N MET A 556 -17.59 14.69 -13.88
CA MET A 556 -16.51 15.67 -13.75
C MET A 556 -16.72 16.84 -14.71
#